data_b2c6b76d1987ac52a8d12b1b624a19a6
#
_entry.id   b2c6b76d1987ac52a8d12b1b624a19a6
#
_cell.length_a   1.000
_cell.length_b   1.000
_cell.length_c   1.000
_cell.angle_alpha   90.00
_cell.angle_beta   90.00
_cell.angle_gamma   90.00
#
_symmetry.space_group_name_H-M   'P 1'
#
loop_
_entity.id
_entity.type
_entity.pdbx_description
1 polymer ?
#
loop_
_entity_poly.entity_id
_entity_poly.type
_entity_poly.pdbx_seq_one_letter_code
_entity_poly.pdbx_strand_id
1 'polypeptide(L)' 'MANPDQKTILIDNAYEEIKIICKNLQKDTNASDLEVKSLLKLIMKQWEEKEEQKTGFGFR' A
#
# COMPACT_ATOMS: atom_id res chain seq x y z
N MET A 1 -21.98 -5.85 14.94
CA MET A 1 -21.74 -4.84 14.16
C MET A 1 -20.34 -4.67 13.82
N ALA A 2 -20.09 -4.38 12.68
CA ALA A 2 -18.73 -4.23 12.35
C ALA A 2 -18.22 -3.05 13.04
N ASN A 3 -17.16 -3.24 13.68
CA ASN A 3 -16.57 -2.17 14.38
C ASN A 3 -15.70 -1.43 13.42
N PRO A 4 -16.03 -0.20 13.08
CA PRO A 4 -15.18 0.57 12.18
C PRO A 4 -13.76 0.66 12.70
N ASP A 5 -13.62 0.66 14.00
CA ASP A 5 -12.30 0.78 14.56
C ASP A 5 -11.44 -0.42 14.24
N GLN A 6 -12.06 -1.59 14.13
CA GLN A 6 -11.29 -2.77 13.83
C GLN A 6 -10.67 -2.68 12.44
N LYS A 7 -11.44 -2.20 11.49
CA LYS A 7 -10.93 -2.03 10.14
C LYS A 7 -9.80 -1.02 10.12
N THR A 8 -9.97 0.07 10.84
CA THR A 8 -8.96 1.11 10.90
C THR A 8 -7.68 0.57 11.51
N ILE A 9 -7.80 -0.24 12.56
CA ILE A 9 -6.63 -0.81 13.20
C ILE A 9 -5.88 -1.70 12.23
N LEU A 10 -6.60 -2.51 11.47
CA LEU A 10 -5.96 -3.40 10.52
C LEU A 10 -5.26 -2.63 9.42
N ILE A 11 -5.87 -1.54 8.96
CA ILE A 11 -5.25 -0.71 7.93
C ILE A 11 -4.00 -0.06 8.49
N ASP A 12 -4.06 0.44 9.71
CA ASP A 12 -2.90 1.06 10.32
C ASP A 12 -1.77 0.06 10.49
N ASN A 13 -2.10 -1.16 10.89
CA ASN A 13 -1.09 -2.18 11.02
C ASN A 13 -0.44 -2.50 9.69
N ALA A 14 -1.24 -2.59 8.64
CA ALA A 14 -0.70 -2.86 7.30
C ALA A 14 0.22 -1.72 6.88
N TYR A 15 -0.20 -0.50 7.14
CA TYR A 15 0.60 0.66 6.80
C TYR A 15 1.97 0.60 7.49
N GLU A 16 1.95 0.30 8.78
CA GLU A 16 3.21 0.23 9.53
C GLU A 16 4.10 -0.90 9.02
N GLU A 17 3.50 -2.03 8.70
CA GLU A 17 4.29 -3.14 8.20
C GLU A 17 4.91 -2.82 6.86
N ILE A 18 4.15 -2.20 5.98
CA ILE A 18 4.68 -1.82 4.67
C ILE A 18 5.82 -0.84 4.84
N LYS A 19 5.67 0.11 5.75
CA LYS A 19 6.74 1.06 6.02
C LYS A 19 8.00 0.34 6.48
N ILE A 20 7.84 -0.60 7.39
CA ILE A 20 8.99 -1.32 7.92
C ILE A 20 9.66 -2.13 6.83
N ILE A 21 8.88 -2.79 5.99
CA ILE A 21 9.44 -3.56 4.90
C ILE A 21 10.25 -2.67 3.97
N CYS A 22 9.71 -1.51 3.64
CA CYS A 22 10.40 -0.58 2.75
C CYS A 22 11.69 -0.06 3.38
N LYS A 23 11.64 0.24 4.67
CA LYS A 23 12.83 0.72 5.33
C LYS A 23 13.90 -0.37 5.43
N ASN A 24 13.48 -1.59 5.66
CA ASN A 24 14.43 -2.69 5.68
C ASN A 24 15.04 -2.91 4.31
N LEU A 25 14.24 -2.78 3.27
CA LEU A 25 14.76 -2.89 1.92
C LEU A 25 15.84 -1.85 1.67
N GLN A 26 15.59 -0.62 2.07
CA GLN A 26 16.59 0.43 1.90
C GLN A 26 17.85 0.14 2.68
N LYS A 27 17.67 -0.40 3.88
CA LYS A 27 18.81 -0.71 4.71
C LYS A 27 19.63 -1.84 4.11
N ASP A 28 18.97 -2.85 3.59
CA ASP A 28 19.66 -4.03 3.08
C ASP A 28 20.27 -3.81 1.70
N THR A 29 19.63 -3.00 0.88
CA THR A 29 20.09 -2.81 -0.50
C THR A 29 20.58 -1.41 -0.77
N ASN A 30 20.44 -0.52 0.20
CA ASN A 30 20.82 0.87 0.01
C ASN A 30 19.97 1.54 -1.06
N ALA A 31 18.75 1.08 -1.22
CA ALA A 31 17.85 1.64 -2.22
C ALA A 31 17.48 3.07 -1.87
N SER A 32 17.31 3.90 -2.87
CA SER A 32 16.95 5.28 -2.66
C SER A 32 15.45 5.41 -2.44
N ASP A 33 15.06 6.58 -1.98
CA ASP A 33 13.63 6.86 -1.81
C ASP A 33 12.90 6.72 -3.13
N LEU A 34 13.53 7.13 -4.20
CA LEU A 34 12.90 7.05 -5.50
C LEU A 34 12.65 5.61 -5.90
N GLU A 35 13.58 4.73 -5.57
CA GLU A 35 13.40 3.33 -5.88
C GLU A 35 12.26 2.73 -5.07
N VAL A 36 12.13 3.13 -3.83
CA VAL A 36 11.02 2.66 -3.01
C VAL A 36 9.70 3.19 -3.57
N LYS A 37 9.67 4.43 -3.99
CA LYS A 37 8.47 4.99 -4.59
C LYS A 37 8.08 4.23 -5.85
N SER A 38 9.06 3.86 -6.65
CA SER A 38 8.78 3.11 -7.86
C SER A 38 8.19 1.75 -7.54
N LEU A 39 8.73 1.11 -6.52
CA LEU A 39 8.20 -0.18 -6.11
C LEU A 39 6.76 -0.05 -5.67
N LEU A 40 6.47 0.96 -4.87
CA LEU A 40 5.10 1.17 -4.40
C LEU A 40 4.14 1.45 -5.55
N LYS A 41 4.62 2.17 -6.55
CA LYS A 41 3.79 2.42 -7.72
C LYS A 41 3.46 1.15 -8.46
N LEU A 42 4.41 0.25 -8.56
CA LEU A 42 4.16 -1.03 -9.21
C LEU A 42 3.10 -1.81 -8.46
N ILE A 43 3.17 -1.77 -7.14
CA ILE A 43 2.19 -2.46 -6.34
C ILE A 43 0.81 -1.83 -6.53
N MET A 44 0.77 -0.51 -6.59
CA MET A 44 -0.49 0.19 -6.77
C MET A 44 -1.17 -0.19 -8.07
N LYS A 45 -0.41 -0.51 -9.08
CA LYS A 45 -1.00 -0.86 -10.37
C LYS A 45 -1.89 -2.08 -10.28
N GLN A 46 -1.63 -2.93 -9.32
CA GLN A 46 -2.46 -4.11 -9.15
C GLN A 46 -3.91 -3.72 -8.93
N TRP A 47 -4.13 -2.65 -8.20
CA TRP A 47 -5.48 -2.22 -7.91
C TRP A 47 -6.00 -1.22 -8.90
N GLU A 48 -5.13 -0.45 -9.51
CA GLU A 48 -5.54 0.50 -10.52
C GLU A 48 -6.20 -0.19 -11.69
N GLU A 49 -5.61 -1.28 -12.12
CA GLU A 49 -6.19 -2.01 -13.24
C GLU A 49 -7.56 -2.54 -12.91
N LYS A 50 -7.72 -3.01 -11.69
CA LYS A 50 -9.02 -3.49 -11.29
C LYS A 50 -10.03 -2.38 -11.23
N GLU A 51 -9.62 -1.25 -10.76
CA GLU A 51 -10.52 -0.12 -10.67
C GLU A 51 -11.00 0.30 -12.05
N GLU A 52 -10.13 0.26 -13.01
CA GLU A 52 -10.53 0.61 -14.35
C GLU A 52 -11.62 -0.30 -14.84
N GLN A 53 -11.48 -1.56 -14.57
CA GLN A 53 -12.49 -2.48 -15.00
C GLN A 53 -13.79 -2.25 -14.31
N LYS A 54 -13.73 -1.86 -13.07
CA LYS A 54 -14.92 -1.62 -12.35
C LYS A 54 -15.51 -0.33 -12.63
N THR A 55 -14.84 0.58 -13.06
CA THR A 55 -15.29 1.85 -13.31
C THR A 55 -16.12 2.38 -12.30
N GLY A 56 -15.94 3.38 -11.90
CA GLY A 56 -16.70 4.03 -10.95
C GLY A 56 -16.96 3.43 -9.75
N PHE A 57 -16.50 2.49 -9.42
CA PHE A 57 -16.67 2.00 -8.30
C PHE A 57 -16.37 2.85 -7.26
N GLY A 58 -15.71 3.48 -7.44
CA GLY A 58 -15.30 4.30 -6.56
C GLY A 58 -15.81 4.39 -5.42
N PHE A 59 -15.59 4.28 -5.04
CA PHE A 59 -15.81 4.40 -4.05
C PHE A 59 -15.88 5.33 -3.62
N ARG A 60 -16.01 5.54 -3.85
CA ARG A 60 -16.17 6.29 -3.65
C ARG A 60 -16.53 6.49 -3.12
#